data_2afb3d5c83e4b3acb5bdea8d4f0de778
#
_entry.id   2afb3d5c83e4b3acb5bdea8d4f0de778
#
_cell.length_a   1.000
_cell.length_b   1.000
_cell.length_c   1.000
_cell.angle_alpha   90.00
_cell.angle_beta   90.00
_cell.angle_gamma   90.00
#
_symmetry.space_group_name_H-M   'P 1'
#
loop_
_entity.id
_entity.type
_entity.pdbx_description
1 polymer ?
#
loop_
_entity_poly.entity_id
_entity_poly.type
_entity_poly.pdbx_seq_one_letter_code
_entity_poly.pdbx_strand_id
1 'polypeptide(L)'
;MENRTTVLYVDDNPKSSRLLSGVLEECGFQVITMNDPMQALALCQKTYFDLALIDYEMPSMSGAELARELKFFVPDSPVVLLSGRQSLPKSELAFVDAHFGFGTSLDDLLWTMRILVQPRVVALHDHRGDPRTMTQWADST
;
A
#
# COMPACT_ATOMS: atom_id res chain seq x y z
N MET A 1 23.35 7.51 0.01
CA MET A 1 22.03 7.78 0.58
C MET A 1 21.04 6.74 0.18
N GLU A 2 20.44 6.12 1.12
CA GLU A 2 19.49 5.06 0.84
C GLU A 2 18.14 5.60 0.45
N ASN A 3 17.53 4.96 -0.52
CA ASN A 3 16.14 5.21 -0.82
C ASN A 3 15.29 4.30 0.03
N ARG A 4 14.50 4.89 0.89
CA ARG A 4 13.60 4.12 1.72
C ARG A 4 12.24 4.04 1.05
N THR A 5 11.58 2.93 1.26
CA THR A 5 10.21 2.77 0.81
C THR A 5 9.33 3.70 1.63
N THR A 6 8.55 4.51 0.94
CA THR A 6 7.65 5.46 1.59
C THR A 6 6.26 4.87 1.65
N VAL A 7 5.71 4.82 2.84
CA VAL A 7 4.38 4.27 3.11
C VAL A 7 3.47 5.38 3.56
N LEU A 8 2.33 5.52 2.88
CA LEU A 8 1.26 6.38 3.36
C LEU A 8 0.38 5.52 4.26
N TYR A 9 0.34 5.86 5.54
CA TYR A 9 -0.42 5.08 6.51
C TYR A 9 -1.59 5.91 7.00
N VAL A 10 -2.80 5.45 6.75
CA VAL A 10 -4.03 6.16 7.09
C VAL A 10 -4.80 5.38 8.15
N ASP A 11 -4.97 5.99 9.30
CA ASP A 11 -5.62 5.37 10.44
C ASP A 11 -6.16 6.50 11.33
N ASP A 12 -7.47 6.50 11.56
CA ASP A 12 -8.07 7.58 12.31
C ASP A 12 -7.81 7.51 13.82
N ASN A 13 -7.28 6.39 14.30
CA ASN A 13 -6.96 6.22 15.70
C ASN A 13 -5.52 6.64 15.96
N PRO A 14 -5.30 7.75 16.70
CA PRO A 14 -3.93 8.24 16.88
C PRO A 14 -3.02 7.27 17.62
N LYS A 15 -3.59 6.47 18.54
CA LYS A 15 -2.77 5.53 19.30
C LYS A 15 -2.26 4.41 18.42
N SER A 16 -3.15 3.78 17.65
CA SER A 16 -2.76 2.73 16.71
C SER A 16 -1.78 3.29 15.69
N SER A 17 -2.04 4.49 15.22
CA SER A 17 -1.24 5.14 14.21
C SER A 17 0.21 5.32 14.71
N ARG A 18 0.37 5.79 15.94
CA ARG A 18 1.72 5.99 16.48
C ARG A 18 2.45 4.67 16.68
N LEU A 19 1.74 3.66 17.18
CA LEU A 19 2.37 2.37 17.44
C LEU A 19 2.88 1.73 16.17
N LEU A 20 2.01 1.62 15.17
CA LEU A 20 2.40 0.91 13.97
C LEU A 20 3.39 1.71 13.14
N SER A 21 3.23 3.04 13.07
CA SER A 21 4.19 3.82 12.32
C SER A 21 5.59 3.71 12.93
N GLY A 22 5.69 3.67 14.26
CA GLY A 22 6.98 3.48 14.92
C GLY A 22 7.62 2.14 14.56
N VAL A 23 6.81 1.08 14.55
CA VAL A 23 7.32 -0.23 14.17
C VAL A 23 7.78 -0.25 12.72
N LEU A 24 6.99 0.34 11.84
CA LEU A 24 7.35 0.37 10.42
C LEU A 24 8.64 1.15 10.20
N GLU A 25 8.81 2.25 10.91
CA GLU A 25 10.04 3.02 10.79
C GLU A 25 11.25 2.26 11.28
N GLU A 26 11.10 1.51 12.36
CA GLU A 26 12.19 0.66 12.83
C GLU A 26 12.53 -0.42 11.83
N CYS A 27 11.57 -0.82 11.02
CA CYS A 27 11.79 -1.83 9.99
C CYS A 27 12.33 -1.26 8.68
N GLY A 28 12.60 0.04 8.65
CA GLY A 28 13.26 0.66 7.51
C GLY A 28 12.36 1.43 6.58
N PHE A 29 11.06 1.51 6.86
CA PHE A 29 10.15 2.29 6.02
C PHE A 29 10.16 3.74 6.42
N GLN A 30 9.90 4.61 5.47
CA GLN A 30 9.59 6.00 5.74
C GLN A 30 8.08 6.13 5.75
N VAL A 31 7.51 6.63 6.84
CA VAL A 31 6.06 6.60 7.01
C VAL A 31 5.50 8.01 7.03
N ILE A 32 4.48 8.23 6.21
CA ILE A 32 3.68 9.45 6.25
C ILE A 32 2.35 9.05 6.85
N THR A 33 2.04 9.58 8.02
CA THR A 33 0.85 9.21 8.76
C THR A 33 -0.25 10.24 8.56
N MET A 34 -1.45 9.78 8.22
CA MET A 34 -2.62 10.62 8.11
C MET A 34 -3.73 10.04 8.97
N ASN A 35 -4.41 10.88 9.71
CA ASN A 35 -5.50 10.43 10.57
C ASN A 35 -6.87 10.74 9.98
N ASP A 36 -6.88 11.27 8.77
CA ASP A 36 -8.12 11.65 8.10
C ASP A 36 -8.01 11.25 6.63
N PRO A 37 -8.96 10.45 6.12
CA PRO A 37 -8.87 10.01 4.72
C PRO A 37 -8.91 11.16 3.72
N MET A 38 -9.61 12.25 4.03
CA MET A 38 -9.64 13.37 3.09
C MET A 38 -8.30 14.06 3.00
N GLN A 39 -7.57 14.12 4.11
CA GLN A 39 -6.21 14.65 4.09
C GLN A 39 -5.28 13.75 3.29
N ALA A 40 -5.50 12.45 3.38
CA ALA A 40 -4.71 11.51 2.59
C ALA A 40 -4.93 11.73 1.11
N LEU A 41 -6.16 11.96 0.70
CA LEU A 41 -6.46 12.22 -0.71
C LEU A 41 -5.82 13.52 -1.19
N ALA A 42 -5.85 14.55 -0.37
CA ALA A 42 -5.22 15.80 -0.72
C ALA A 42 -3.71 15.62 -0.87
N LEU A 43 -3.12 14.84 0.01
CA LEU A 43 -1.68 14.60 -0.01
C LEU A 43 -1.24 13.85 -1.25
N CYS A 44 -2.02 12.87 -1.69
CA CYS A 44 -1.62 12.01 -2.81
C CYS A 44 -1.50 12.77 -4.12
N GLN A 45 -2.05 13.97 -4.18
CA GLN A 45 -1.91 14.81 -5.35
C GLN A 45 -0.62 15.62 -5.35
N LYS A 46 0.10 15.61 -4.25
CA LYS A 46 1.31 16.43 -4.08
C LYS A 46 2.54 15.62 -3.77
N THR A 47 2.38 14.43 -3.22
CA THR A 47 3.49 13.68 -2.68
C THR A 47 3.41 12.24 -3.15
N TYR A 48 4.54 11.71 -3.54
CA TYR A 48 4.61 10.32 -3.96
C TYR A 48 4.79 9.39 -2.77
N PHE A 49 4.19 8.22 -2.85
CA PHE A 49 4.44 7.14 -1.89
C PHE A 49 4.46 5.82 -2.65
N ASP A 50 5.17 4.86 -2.09
CA ASP A 50 5.35 3.57 -2.72
C ASP A 50 4.23 2.60 -2.41
N LEU A 51 3.54 2.79 -1.29
CA LEU A 51 2.50 1.89 -0.84
C LEU A 51 1.59 2.63 0.12
N ALA A 52 0.30 2.33 0.06
CA ALA A 52 -0.66 2.86 1.03
C ALA A 52 -1.12 1.74 1.94
N LEU A 53 -1.06 2.00 3.25
CA LEU A 53 -1.53 1.09 4.28
C LEU A 53 -2.72 1.78 4.94
N ILE A 54 -3.90 1.18 4.86
CA ILE A 54 -5.13 1.87 5.19
C ILE A 54 -5.97 1.04 6.16
N ASP A 55 -6.40 1.68 7.26
CA ASP A 55 -7.35 1.09 8.17
C ASP A 55 -8.73 1.06 7.49
N TYR A 56 -9.38 -0.08 7.52
CA TYR A 56 -10.68 -0.22 6.90
C TYR A 56 -11.76 0.59 7.62
N GLU A 57 -11.72 0.57 8.96
CA GLU A 57 -12.81 1.14 9.74
C GLU A 57 -12.50 2.56 10.16
N MET A 58 -13.01 3.51 9.41
CA MET A 58 -12.89 4.92 9.71
C MET A 58 -14.28 5.56 9.59
N PRO A 59 -14.57 6.57 10.42
CA PRO A 59 -15.95 7.07 10.48
C PRO A 59 -16.45 7.75 9.21
N SER A 60 -15.62 8.53 8.55
CA SER A 60 -16.11 9.35 7.44
C SER A 60 -16.06 8.63 6.11
N MET A 61 -15.17 7.66 5.97
CA MET A 61 -14.98 6.95 4.73
C MET A 61 -14.29 5.65 5.06
N SER A 62 -14.78 4.54 4.52
CA SER A 62 -14.11 3.27 4.78
C SER A 62 -12.78 3.22 4.04
N GLY A 63 -11.90 2.34 4.54
CA GLY A 63 -10.62 2.14 3.87
C GLY A 63 -10.78 1.65 2.43
N ALA A 64 -11.84 0.88 2.18
CA ALA A 64 -12.10 0.40 0.82
C ALA A 64 -12.47 1.54 -0.12
N GLU A 65 -13.26 2.48 0.38
CA GLU A 65 -13.61 3.66 -0.41
C GLU A 65 -12.38 4.52 -0.67
N LEU A 66 -11.55 4.69 0.34
CA LEU A 66 -10.31 5.44 0.18
C LEU A 66 -9.38 4.76 -0.83
N ALA A 67 -9.30 3.43 -0.77
CA ALA A 67 -8.47 2.68 -1.71
C ALA A 67 -8.87 2.96 -3.15
N ARG A 68 -10.17 2.98 -3.41
CA ARG A 68 -10.66 3.27 -4.75
C ARG A 68 -10.24 4.66 -5.21
N GLU A 69 -10.39 5.65 -4.33
CA GLU A 69 -10.00 7.01 -4.68
C GLU A 69 -8.50 7.15 -4.89
N LEU A 70 -7.71 6.49 -4.04
CA LEU A 70 -6.26 6.54 -4.20
C LEU A 70 -5.81 5.90 -5.51
N LYS A 71 -6.44 4.80 -5.91
CA LYS A 71 -6.09 4.14 -7.16
C LYS A 71 -6.37 5.02 -8.37
N PHE A 72 -7.32 5.90 -8.24
CA PHE A 72 -7.59 6.84 -9.32
C PHE A 72 -6.43 7.81 -9.51
N PHE A 73 -5.85 8.30 -8.41
CA PHE A 73 -4.77 9.27 -8.47
C PHE A 73 -3.40 8.63 -8.61
N VAL A 74 -3.18 7.50 -7.97
CA VAL A 74 -1.87 6.84 -7.96
C VAL A 74 -2.06 5.35 -8.24
N PRO A 75 -2.41 5.01 -9.48
CA PRO A 75 -2.78 3.62 -9.80
C PRO A 75 -1.65 2.61 -9.60
N ASP A 76 -0.41 3.06 -9.63
CA ASP A 76 0.72 2.14 -9.52
C ASP A 76 1.13 1.84 -8.09
N SER A 77 0.63 2.58 -7.12
CA SER A 77 1.00 2.32 -5.73
C SER A 77 0.07 1.27 -5.15
N PRO A 78 0.61 0.17 -4.66
CA PRO A 78 -0.24 -0.86 -4.06
C PRO A 78 -0.92 -0.37 -2.79
N VAL A 79 -2.08 -0.96 -2.51
CA VAL A 79 -2.88 -0.62 -1.34
C VAL A 79 -3.06 -1.86 -0.49
N VAL A 80 -2.72 -1.74 0.78
CA VAL A 80 -2.90 -2.79 1.78
C VAL A 80 -3.93 -2.31 2.78
N LEU A 81 -4.93 -3.14 3.03
CA LEU A 81 -6.03 -2.81 3.90
C LEU A 81 -5.91 -3.58 5.22
N LEU A 82 -6.05 -2.87 6.33
CA LEU A 82 -6.07 -3.48 7.67
C LEU A 82 -7.48 -3.42 8.21
N SER A 83 -7.94 -4.51 8.82
CA SER A 83 -9.29 -4.58 9.35
C SER A 83 -9.31 -5.39 10.62
N GLY A 84 -10.25 -5.08 11.50
CA GLY A 84 -10.48 -5.92 12.67
C GLY A 84 -11.27 -7.18 12.35
N ARG A 85 -11.72 -7.32 11.09
CA ARG A 85 -12.50 -8.47 10.66
C ARG A 85 -11.59 -9.49 10.01
N GLN A 86 -11.98 -10.76 10.05
CA GLN A 86 -11.20 -11.79 9.39
C GLN A 86 -11.38 -11.74 7.88
N SER A 87 -12.54 -11.35 7.41
CA SER A 87 -12.78 -11.27 5.98
C SER A 87 -13.67 -10.08 5.67
N LEU A 88 -13.58 -9.63 4.42
CA LEU A 88 -14.41 -8.57 3.89
C LEU A 88 -15.03 -9.04 2.59
N PRO A 89 -16.19 -8.49 2.22
CA PRO A 89 -16.79 -8.86 0.92
C PRO A 89 -15.85 -8.53 -0.22
N LYS A 90 -15.96 -9.29 -1.28
CA LYS A 90 -15.10 -9.07 -2.45
C LYS A 90 -15.26 -7.68 -3.03
N SER A 91 -16.46 -7.12 -2.96
CA SER A 91 -16.69 -5.78 -3.47
C SER A 91 -15.87 -4.73 -2.74
N GLU A 92 -15.57 -4.98 -1.45
CA GLU A 92 -14.77 -4.07 -0.65
C GLU A 92 -13.28 -4.20 -0.96
N LEU A 93 -12.88 -5.25 -1.65
CA LEU A 93 -11.47 -5.52 -1.93
C LEU A 93 -11.09 -5.25 -3.37
N ALA A 94 -11.99 -4.68 -4.15
CA ALA A 94 -11.78 -4.53 -5.59
C ALA A 94 -10.56 -3.69 -5.95
N PHE A 95 -10.21 -2.71 -5.10
CA PHE A 95 -9.08 -1.82 -5.37
C PHE A 95 -7.96 -2.01 -4.36
N VAL A 96 -7.90 -3.19 -3.75
CA VAL A 96 -6.97 -3.50 -2.67
C VAL A 96 -6.05 -4.62 -3.14
N ASP A 97 -4.75 -4.45 -2.91
CA ASP A 97 -3.76 -5.44 -3.33
C ASP A 97 -3.54 -6.52 -2.29
N ALA A 98 -3.78 -6.21 -1.03
CA ALA A 98 -3.71 -7.20 0.05
C ALA A 98 -4.58 -6.73 1.20
N HIS A 99 -5.15 -7.70 1.93
CA HIS A 99 -5.99 -7.42 3.08
C HIS A 99 -5.53 -8.27 4.25
N PHE A 100 -5.33 -7.62 5.39
CA PHE A 100 -4.96 -8.31 6.61
C PHE A 100 -6.02 -8.09 7.66
N GLY A 101 -6.57 -9.20 8.14
CA GLY A 101 -7.62 -9.16 9.11
C GLY A 101 -7.11 -9.45 10.51
N PHE A 102 -8.05 -9.61 11.41
CA PHE A 102 -7.75 -9.90 12.80
C PHE A 102 -6.92 -11.18 12.91
N GLY A 103 -5.86 -11.12 13.69
CA GLY A 103 -5.01 -12.28 13.90
C GLY A 103 -3.81 -12.40 12.97
N THR A 104 -3.70 -11.51 12.00
CA THR A 104 -2.55 -11.51 11.10
C THR A 104 -1.31 -11.05 11.85
N SER A 105 -0.20 -11.73 11.64
CA SER A 105 1.04 -11.36 12.32
C SER A 105 1.68 -10.15 11.66
N LEU A 106 2.47 -9.44 12.45
CA LEU A 106 3.24 -8.32 11.93
C LEU A 106 4.23 -8.78 10.87
N ASP A 107 4.83 -9.95 11.07
CA ASP A 107 5.79 -10.48 10.10
C ASP A 107 5.15 -10.68 8.74
N ASP A 108 3.92 -11.21 8.71
CA ASP A 108 3.22 -11.40 7.46
C ASP A 108 2.91 -10.08 6.78
N LEU A 109 2.52 -9.08 7.56
CA LEU A 109 2.27 -7.76 7.03
C LEU A 109 3.53 -7.18 6.40
N LEU A 110 4.64 -7.22 7.12
CA LEU A 110 5.88 -6.65 6.64
C LEU A 110 6.38 -7.37 5.39
N TRP A 111 6.27 -8.68 5.38
CA TRP A 111 6.70 -9.47 4.23
C TRP A 111 5.90 -9.09 3.00
N THR A 112 4.58 -8.98 3.16
CA THR A 112 3.71 -8.62 2.04
C THR A 112 4.01 -7.22 1.53
N MET A 113 4.21 -6.28 2.45
CA MET A 113 4.54 -4.92 2.03
C MET A 113 5.81 -4.88 1.20
N ARG A 114 6.83 -5.63 1.62
CA ARG A 114 8.09 -5.67 0.88
C ARG A 114 7.94 -6.29 -0.49
N ILE A 115 7.12 -7.34 -0.59
CA ILE A 115 6.87 -7.98 -1.88
C ILE A 115 6.15 -7.01 -2.83
N LEU A 116 5.16 -6.30 -2.31
CA LEU A 116 4.35 -5.41 -3.15
C LEU A 116 5.15 -4.22 -3.68
N VAL A 117 6.15 -3.78 -2.95
CA VAL A 117 6.93 -2.61 -3.39
C VAL A 117 8.19 -2.97 -4.14
N GLN A 118 8.45 -4.24 -4.37
CA GLN A 118 9.64 -4.60 -5.12
C GLN A 118 9.57 -4.06 -6.54
N PRO A 119 10.68 -3.55 -7.05
CA PRO A 119 10.69 -3.07 -8.44
C PRO A 119 10.32 -4.20 -9.37
N ARG A 120 9.48 -3.91 -10.33
CA ARG A 120 9.15 -4.91 -11.33
C ARG A 120 10.28 -5.04 -12.32
N VAL A 121 10.60 -6.26 -12.61
CA VAL A 121 11.60 -6.50 -13.63
C VAL A 121 10.88 -6.41 -14.95
N VAL A 122 10.80 -5.29 -15.46
CA VAL A 122 9.96 -5.13 -16.59
C VAL A 122 10.73 -4.78 -17.76
N ALA A 123 10.30 -4.83 -17.80
CA ALA A 123 10.68 -4.29 -18.42
C ALA A 123 11.43 -3.60 -19.01
N LEU A 124 11.77 -3.69 -18.93
CA LEU A 124 12.38 -3.20 -19.34
C LEU A 124 12.82 -3.45 -20.23
N HIS A 125 12.54 -3.92 -20.44
CA HIS A 125 12.84 -4.19 -21.20
C HIS A 125 12.95 -3.99 -21.91
N ASP A 126 12.55 -4.02 -22.07
CA ASP A 126 12.50 -3.95 -22.86
C ASP A 126 12.81 -3.79 -23.36
N HIS A 127 12.69 -3.86 -23.73
CA HIS A 127 12.83 -3.83 -24.51
C HIS A 127 12.94 -3.35 -25.05
N ARG A 128 12.91 -2.96 -24.92
CA ARG A 128 12.86 -2.55 -25.52
C ARG A 128 12.53 -2.64 -26.38
N GLY A 129 12.82 -2.28 -26.17
CA GLY A 129 12.46 -2.22 -27.51
C GLY A 129 11.85 -3.42 -28.11
N ASP A 130 12.43 -4.50 -27.93
CA ASP A 130 11.93 -5.74 -28.48
C ASP A 130 10.96 -6.40 -27.51
N PRO A 131 9.68 -6.43 -27.85
CA PRO A 131 8.71 -7.02 -26.96
C PRO A 131 8.96 -8.49 -26.66
N ARG A 132 9.53 -9.20 -27.58
CA ARG A 132 9.79 -10.61 -27.35
C ARG A 132 10.85 -10.80 -26.29
N THR A 133 11.86 -10.00 -26.35
CA THR A 133 12.91 -10.06 -25.36
C THR A 133 12.36 -9.73 -24.00
N MET A 134 11.60 -8.70 -23.95
CA MET A 134 11.00 -8.27 -22.73
C MET A 134 10.09 -9.35 -22.17
N THR A 135 9.32 -9.96 -23.03
CA THR A 135 8.35 -10.92 -22.62
C THR A 135 8.96 -12.12 -21.93
N GLN A 136 10.07 -12.57 -22.44
CA GLN A 136 10.63 -13.80 -21.92
C GLN A 136 10.97 -13.74 -20.45
N TRP A 137 11.71 -12.75 -20.06
CA TRP A 137 12.06 -12.71 -18.66
C TRP A 137 11.00 -12.00 -17.84
N ALA A 138 10.17 -11.20 -18.45
CA ALA A 138 9.06 -10.64 -17.75
C ALA A 138 8.10 -11.73 -17.30
N ASP A 139 7.93 -12.73 -18.11
CA ASP A 139 7.08 -13.84 -17.75
C ASP A 139 7.64 -14.66 -16.61
N SER A 140 8.93 -14.65 -16.48
CA SER A 140 9.56 -15.41 -15.42
C SER A 140 9.56 -14.66 -14.10
N THR A 141 9.08 -13.47 -14.08
CA THR A 141 9.08 -12.67 -12.87
C THR A 141 7.73 -12.63 -12.23
#